data_bc13c5e3910c131c11e7c076a1a1139a
#
_entry.id   bc13c5e3910c131c11e7c076a1a1139a
#
_cell.length_a   1.000
_cell.length_b   1.000
_cell.length_c   1.000
_cell.angle_alpha   90.00
_cell.angle_beta   90.00
_cell.angle_gamma   90.00
#
_symmetry.space_group_name_H-M   'P 1'
#
loop_
_entity.id
_entity.type
_entity.pdbx_description
1 polymer ?
#
loop_
_entity_poly.entity_id
_entity_poly.type
_entity_poly.pdbx_seq_one_letter_code
_entity_poly.pdbx_strand_id
1 'polypeptide(L)'
;MAIADQRKPDKVEPKVVEEPKTIVLVTGGFDPLHSGHIEYFQAAKAMGDILIVGINSDAWLKRKKGRYFMPLDERGAIISQLLMVDKVVGFEDDYDADDSAVKFIKDMREYNPEAKLIFANGGDRQPGTTLEEKAGFEKITFAFAA
;
A
#
# COMPACT_ATOMS: atom_id res chain seq x y z
N MET A 1 35.93 18.22 15.27
CA MET A 1 35.48 18.69 15.01
C MET A 1 34.21 18.62 14.90
N ALA A 2 33.73 18.45 15.28
CA ALA A 2 32.59 18.27 15.41
C ALA A 2 31.68 19.02 14.86
N ILE A 3 31.62 19.10 14.22
CA ILE A 3 31.05 19.90 13.64
C ILE A 3 29.79 19.61 13.29
N ALA A 4 29.65 18.59 13.11
CA ALA A 4 28.50 18.24 12.69
C ALA A 4 27.34 18.76 13.34
N ASP A 5 27.40 18.81 14.24
CA ASP A 5 26.37 19.16 14.86
C ASP A 5 25.99 20.37 14.93
N GLN A 6 26.63 20.94 14.55
CA GLN A 6 26.39 22.10 14.61
C GLN A 6 25.17 22.39 14.00
N ARG A 7 24.75 21.74 13.42
CA ARG A 7 23.75 22.03 12.85
C ARG A 7 22.83 22.24 13.68
N LYS A 8 22.51 22.47 14.22
CA LYS A 8 21.93 22.67 14.99
C LYS A 8 20.69 22.69 15.03
N PRO A 9 20.32 22.05 15.42
CA PRO A 9 19.03 21.84 15.60
C PRO A 9 18.32 22.89 16.21
N ASP A 10 19.01 23.47 16.94
CA ASP A 10 18.39 24.43 17.56
C ASP A 10 18.09 25.50 16.68
N LYS A 11 18.54 25.51 15.53
CA LYS A 11 18.28 26.48 14.75
C LYS A 11 16.85 26.49 14.55
N VAL A 12 16.19 27.37 14.86
CA VAL A 12 14.82 27.47 14.73
C VAL A 12 14.47 27.75 13.35
N GLU A 13 14.08 26.78 12.68
CA GLU A 13 13.65 26.98 11.38
C GLU A 13 12.22 27.37 11.45
N PRO A 14 11.73 28.17 10.58
CA PRO A 14 10.35 28.51 10.53
C PRO A 14 9.60 27.23 10.31
N LYS A 15 8.58 27.06 11.07
CA LYS A 15 7.88 25.91 10.90
C LYS A 15 7.20 25.97 9.61
N VAL A 16 7.44 25.10 8.73
CA VAL A 16 6.78 25.03 7.46
C VAL A 16 5.65 24.06 7.64
N VAL A 17 4.45 24.51 7.41
CA VAL A 17 3.34 23.61 7.50
C VAL A 17 3.28 22.87 6.18
N GLU A 18 3.71 21.66 6.19
CA GLU A 18 3.70 20.88 4.97
C GLU A 18 2.34 20.33 4.70
N GLU A 19 2.00 20.25 3.45
CA GLU A 19 0.78 19.59 3.05
C GLU A 19 0.85 18.12 3.44
N PRO A 20 -0.26 17.50 3.78
CA PRO A 20 -0.26 16.06 4.06
C PRO A 20 0.24 15.30 2.84
N LYS A 21 0.99 14.25 3.10
CA LYS A 21 1.45 13.39 2.02
C LYS A 21 0.29 12.63 1.43
N THR A 22 0.43 12.30 0.16
CA THR A 22 -0.51 11.41 -0.51
C THR A 22 0.08 10.02 -0.51
N ILE A 23 -0.59 9.10 0.12
CA ILE A 23 -0.16 7.72 0.23
C ILE A 23 -1.03 6.89 -0.68
N VAL A 24 -0.40 6.13 -1.56
CA VAL A 24 -1.11 5.22 -2.45
C VAL A 24 -0.99 3.82 -1.90
N LEU A 25 -2.10 3.12 -1.81
CA LEU A 25 -2.17 1.76 -1.30
C LEU A 25 -2.50 0.82 -2.45
N VAL A 26 -1.77 -0.27 -2.54
CA VAL A 26 -2.09 -1.35 -3.49
C VAL A 26 -2.04 -2.65 -2.71
N THR A 27 -2.79 -3.65 -3.14
CA THR A 27 -2.80 -4.95 -2.48
C THR A 27 -2.79 -6.07 -3.49
N GLY A 28 -2.35 -7.22 -3.07
CA GLY A 28 -2.39 -8.41 -3.87
C GLY A 28 -1.60 -9.55 -3.26
N GLY A 29 -1.63 -10.69 -3.90
CA GLY A 29 -0.86 -11.84 -3.46
C GLY A 29 0.56 -11.83 -4.01
N PHE A 30 0.71 -11.39 -5.25
CA PHE A 30 2.02 -11.28 -5.91
C PHE A 30 2.81 -12.59 -5.82
N ASP A 31 2.18 -13.66 -6.28
CA ASP A 31 2.73 -15.00 -6.10
C ASP A 31 2.57 -15.81 -7.39
N PRO A 32 3.51 -15.72 -8.29
CA PRO A 32 4.77 -14.97 -8.19
C PRO A 32 4.62 -13.55 -8.68
N LEU A 33 5.58 -12.73 -8.32
CA LEU A 33 5.67 -11.38 -8.86
C LEU A 33 6.12 -11.45 -10.32
N HIS A 34 5.57 -10.60 -11.15
CA HIS A 34 5.98 -10.54 -12.56
C HIS A 34 5.91 -9.09 -13.07
N SER A 35 6.29 -8.90 -14.34
CA SER A 35 6.42 -7.55 -14.88
C SER A 35 5.11 -6.75 -14.85
N GLY A 36 3.98 -7.44 -14.96
CA GLY A 36 2.71 -6.74 -14.87
C GLY A 36 2.49 -6.10 -13.50
N HIS A 37 2.98 -6.75 -12.45
CA HIS A 37 2.91 -6.17 -11.11
C HIS A 37 3.81 -4.95 -10.99
N ILE A 38 4.96 -4.98 -11.64
CA ILE A 38 5.88 -3.84 -11.60
C ILE A 38 5.24 -2.64 -12.30
N GLU A 39 4.59 -2.87 -13.44
CA GLU A 39 3.88 -1.79 -14.14
C GLU A 39 2.77 -1.22 -13.28
N TYR A 40 2.05 -2.08 -12.59
CA TYR A 40 0.99 -1.67 -11.67
C TYR A 40 1.57 -0.78 -10.56
N PHE A 41 2.68 -1.21 -9.96
CA PHE A 41 3.31 -0.44 -8.89
C PHE A 41 3.82 0.90 -9.41
N GLN A 42 4.38 0.93 -10.60
CA GLN A 42 4.86 2.18 -11.20
C GLN A 42 3.70 3.15 -11.42
N ALA A 43 2.60 2.65 -11.95
CA ALA A 43 1.42 3.49 -12.19
C ALA A 43 0.85 4.01 -10.86
N ALA A 44 0.81 3.16 -9.85
CA ALA A 44 0.30 3.55 -8.54
C ALA A 44 1.20 4.60 -7.90
N LYS A 45 2.52 4.40 -7.94
CA LYS A 45 3.45 5.36 -7.34
C LYS A 45 3.30 6.73 -7.98
N ALA A 46 3.01 6.79 -9.26
CA ALA A 46 2.85 8.06 -9.95
C ALA A 46 1.64 8.86 -9.46
N MET A 47 0.75 8.25 -8.71
CA MET A 47 -0.45 8.92 -8.19
C MET A 47 -0.21 9.67 -6.89
N GLY A 48 0.93 9.46 -6.23
CA GLY A 48 1.15 10.09 -4.93
C GLY A 48 2.60 10.15 -4.54
N ASP A 49 2.85 10.40 -3.27
CA ASP A 49 4.19 10.56 -2.75
C ASP A 49 4.79 9.27 -2.23
N ILE A 50 3.97 8.42 -1.66
CA ILE A 50 4.41 7.21 -0.98
C ILE A 50 3.57 6.05 -1.49
N LEU A 51 4.23 4.95 -1.83
CA LEU A 51 3.52 3.74 -2.23
C LEU A 51 3.71 2.68 -1.15
N ILE A 52 2.59 2.21 -0.60
CA ILE A 52 2.59 1.11 0.36
C ILE A 52 1.91 -0.08 -0.29
N VAL A 53 2.62 -1.19 -0.31
CA VAL A 53 2.09 -2.42 -0.90
C VAL A 53 1.65 -3.34 0.23
N GLY A 54 0.37 -3.66 0.24
CA GLY A 54 -0.19 -4.64 1.16
C GLY A 54 -0.17 -6.01 0.51
N ILE A 55 0.36 -7.00 1.21
CA ILE A 55 0.51 -8.34 0.66
C ILE A 55 -0.42 -9.28 1.40
N ASN A 56 -1.25 -9.97 0.64
CA ASN A 56 -2.19 -10.93 1.22
C ASN A 56 -1.46 -12.10 1.84
N SER A 57 -2.05 -12.67 2.88
CA SER A 57 -1.45 -13.76 3.64
C SER A 57 -1.35 -15.05 2.85
N ASP A 58 -0.55 -15.98 3.36
CA ASP A 58 -0.48 -17.32 2.77
C ASP A 58 -1.84 -18.02 2.84
N ALA A 59 -2.58 -17.77 3.92
CA ALA A 59 -3.91 -18.37 4.05
C ALA A 59 -4.85 -17.87 2.95
N TRP A 60 -4.77 -16.58 2.61
CA TRP A 60 -5.56 -16.01 1.53
C TRP A 60 -5.23 -16.70 0.20
N LEU A 61 -3.94 -16.90 -0.07
CA LEU A 61 -3.55 -17.56 -1.31
C LEU A 61 -4.05 -18.99 -1.37
N LYS A 62 -4.04 -19.68 -0.23
CA LYS A 62 -4.58 -21.05 -0.21
C LYS A 62 -6.06 -21.06 -0.49
N ARG A 63 -6.80 -20.10 0.04
CA ARG A 63 -8.23 -20.04 -0.24
C ARG A 63 -8.52 -19.72 -1.71
N LYS A 64 -7.72 -18.83 -2.29
CA LYS A 64 -7.95 -18.39 -3.66
C LYS A 64 -7.44 -19.35 -4.70
N LYS A 65 -6.26 -19.96 -4.48
CA LYS A 65 -5.59 -20.75 -5.48
C LYS A 65 -5.34 -22.20 -5.07
N GLY A 66 -5.67 -22.54 -3.85
CA GLY A 66 -5.39 -23.88 -3.33
C GLY A 66 -4.00 -24.05 -2.76
N ARG A 67 -3.09 -23.15 -3.05
CA ARG A 67 -1.73 -23.21 -2.54
C ARG A 67 -1.04 -21.87 -2.77
N TYR A 68 0.11 -21.67 -2.15
CA TYR A 68 0.96 -20.55 -2.47
C TYR A 68 2.29 -21.07 -3.00
N PHE A 69 2.91 -20.27 -3.85
CA PHE A 69 4.21 -20.59 -4.44
C PHE A 69 5.35 -20.12 -3.53
N MET A 70 5.25 -18.87 -3.05
CA MET A 70 6.24 -18.32 -2.13
C MET A 70 5.55 -17.83 -0.87
N PRO A 71 6.13 -18.09 0.32
CA PRO A 71 5.53 -17.63 1.56
C PRO A 71 5.60 -16.10 1.67
N LEU A 72 4.82 -15.57 2.57
CA LEU A 72 4.66 -14.12 2.72
C LEU A 72 5.99 -13.39 2.92
N ASP A 73 6.87 -13.91 3.75
CA ASP A 73 8.14 -13.25 4.02
C ASP A 73 9.02 -13.19 2.77
N GLU A 74 8.98 -14.21 1.91
CA GLU A 74 9.72 -14.15 0.66
C GLU A 74 9.13 -13.14 -0.28
N ARG A 75 7.81 -13.11 -0.42
CA ARG A 75 7.15 -12.14 -1.29
C ARG A 75 7.43 -10.73 -0.82
N GLY A 76 7.36 -10.53 0.50
CA GLY A 76 7.62 -9.23 1.07
C GLY A 76 9.04 -8.77 0.88
N ALA A 77 10.00 -9.69 1.05
CA ALA A 77 11.41 -9.35 0.88
C ALA A 77 11.71 -8.88 -0.54
N ILE A 78 11.16 -9.58 -1.53
CA ILE A 78 11.38 -9.22 -2.91
C ILE A 78 10.75 -7.87 -3.24
N ILE A 79 9.50 -7.68 -2.85
CA ILE A 79 8.77 -6.45 -3.20
C ILE A 79 9.40 -5.24 -2.50
N SER A 80 9.90 -5.42 -1.28
CA SER A 80 10.51 -4.31 -0.56
C SER A 80 11.74 -3.75 -1.24
N GLN A 81 12.35 -4.50 -2.15
CA GLN A 81 13.54 -4.06 -2.85
C GLN A 81 13.24 -3.35 -4.17
N LEU A 82 11.98 -3.26 -4.55
CA LEU A 82 11.62 -2.59 -5.79
C LEU A 82 11.72 -1.08 -5.61
N LEU A 83 12.27 -0.44 -6.62
CA LEU A 83 12.60 0.98 -6.54
C LEU A 83 11.40 1.87 -6.20
N MET A 84 10.23 1.58 -6.74
CA MET A 84 9.06 2.42 -6.55
C MET A 84 8.30 2.14 -5.26
N VAL A 85 8.67 1.08 -4.53
CA VAL A 85 7.92 0.69 -3.34
C VAL A 85 8.56 1.31 -2.11
N ASP A 86 7.79 2.05 -1.33
CA ASP A 86 8.29 2.69 -0.13
C ASP A 86 8.12 1.84 1.11
N LYS A 87 7.05 1.06 1.17
CA LYS A 87 6.79 0.23 2.33
C LYS A 87 5.96 -0.98 1.96
N VAL A 88 6.21 -2.07 2.65
CA VAL A 88 5.48 -3.32 2.43
C VAL A 88 4.84 -3.73 3.75
N VAL A 89 3.59 -4.14 3.69
CA VAL A 89 2.85 -4.57 4.87
C VAL A 89 2.14 -5.87 4.54
N GLY A 90 2.42 -6.92 5.30
CA GLY A 90 1.63 -8.14 5.20
C GLY A 90 0.37 -7.99 6.04
N PHE A 91 -0.74 -8.48 5.57
CA PHE A 91 -1.97 -8.35 6.35
C PHE A 91 -2.78 -9.64 6.29
N GLU A 92 -3.57 -9.83 7.34
CA GLU A 92 -4.50 -10.94 7.42
C GLU A 92 -5.82 -10.48 6.92
N ASP A 93 -6.43 -11.28 6.07
CA ASP A 93 -7.75 -10.97 5.55
C ASP A 93 -8.79 -11.33 6.60
N ASP A 94 -9.90 -10.64 6.57
CA ASP A 94 -11.03 -10.97 7.41
C ASP A 94 -11.77 -12.10 6.70
N TYR A 95 -11.89 -13.22 7.36
CA TYR A 95 -12.58 -14.37 6.78
C TYR A 95 -13.99 -14.05 6.35
N ASP A 96 -14.63 -13.14 7.08
CA ASP A 96 -16.01 -12.82 6.81
C ASP A 96 -16.17 -11.76 5.74
N ALA A 97 -15.08 -11.23 5.23
CA ALA A 97 -15.11 -10.10 4.31
C ALA A 97 -14.77 -10.48 2.88
N ASP A 98 -15.04 -11.68 2.48
CA ASP A 98 -14.87 -12.11 1.09
C ASP A 98 -13.50 -11.83 0.50
N ASP A 99 -12.48 -11.98 1.30
CA ASP A 99 -11.08 -11.86 0.87
C ASP A 99 -10.74 -10.48 0.29
N SER A 100 -11.34 -9.44 0.82
CA SER A 100 -11.07 -8.08 0.37
C SER A 100 -9.98 -7.42 1.20
N ALA A 101 -9.54 -6.27 0.75
CA ALA A 101 -8.52 -5.49 1.45
C ALA A 101 -9.12 -4.45 2.40
N VAL A 102 -10.38 -4.58 2.74
CA VAL A 102 -11.07 -3.59 3.57
C VAL A 102 -10.36 -3.36 4.90
N LYS A 103 -9.94 -4.44 5.56
CA LYS A 103 -9.26 -4.31 6.83
C LYS A 103 -7.93 -3.60 6.69
N PHE A 104 -7.20 -3.90 5.64
CA PHE A 104 -5.91 -3.25 5.40
C PHE A 104 -6.10 -1.73 5.21
N ILE A 105 -7.08 -1.35 4.42
CA ILE A 105 -7.35 0.07 4.16
C ILE A 105 -7.74 0.77 5.46
N LYS A 106 -8.56 0.12 6.27
CA LYS A 106 -8.99 0.69 7.53
C LYS A 106 -7.79 0.91 8.45
N ASP A 107 -6.89 -0.08 8.52
CA ASP A 107 -5.71 0.04 9.35
C ASP A 107 -4.80 1.17 8.87
N MET A 108 -4.62 1.28 7.55
CA MET A 108 -3.78 2.33 7.00
C MET A 108 -4.37 3.71 7.24
N ARG A 109 -5.70 3.82 7.24
CA ARG A 109 -6.36 5.08 7.55
C ARG A 109 -6.08 5.47 9.01
N GLU A 110 -6.16 4.49 9.92
CA GLU A 110 -5.94 4.74 11.34
C GLU A 110 -4.49 5.11 11.63
N TYR A 111 -3.56 4.46 10.95
CA TYR A 111 -2.15 4.75 11.17
C TYR A 111 -1.73 6.09 10.55
N ASN A 112 -2.46 6.56 9.56
CA ASN A 112 -2.09 7.78 8.84
C ASN A 112 -3.29 8.74 8.75
N PRO A 113 -3.74 9.25 9.90
CA PRO A 113 -5.02 9.99 9.92
C PRO A 113 -5.01 11.29 9.13
N GLU A 114 -3.84 11.89 8.95
CA GLU A 114 -3.77 13.15 8.24
C GLU A 114 -3.42 13.01 6.76
N ALA A 115 -3.05 11.83 6.33
CA ALA A 115 -2.62 11.64 4.95
C ALA A 115 -3.81 11.58 4.01
N LYS A 116 -3.56 11.95 2.76
CA LYS A 116 -4.52 11.67 1.70
C LYS A 116 -4.25 10.25 1.27
N LEU A 117 -5.28 9.43 1.20
CA LEU A 117 -5.12 8.04 0.82
C LEU A 117 -5.79 7.76 -0.50
N ILE A 118 -5.10 7.04 -1.35
CA ILE A 118 -5.63 6.57 -2.62
C ILE A 118 -5.47 5.05 -2.62
N PHE A 119 -6.56 4.33 -2.83
CA PHE A 119 -6.47 2.89 -3.01
C PHE A 119 -6.52 2.61 -4.51
N ALA A 120 -5.43 2.15 -5.07
CA ALA A 120 -5.31 1.95 -6.50
C ALA A 120 -5.59 0.49 -6.83
N ASN A 121 -6.67 0.26 -7.54
CA ASN A 121 -7.03 -1.08 -8.00
C ASN A 121 -6.32 -1.36 -9.31
N GLY A 122 -5.98 -2.61 -9.51
CA GLY A 122 -5.32 -3.03 -10.75
C GLY A 122 -6.07 -4.16 -11.41
N GLY A 123 -5.53 -4.65 -12.50
CA GLY A 123 -6.10 -5.76 -13.22
C GLY A 123 -7.43 -5.41 -13.85
N ASP A 124 -8.36 -6.34 -13.78
CA ASP A 124 -9.65 -6.17 -14.44
C ASP A 124 -10.75 -5.72 -13.49
N ARG A 125 -10.38 -5.13 -12.35
CA ARG A 125 -11.38 -4.57 -11.47
C ARG A 125 -12.03 -3.36 -12.10
N GLN A 126 -13.34 -3.23 -11.89
CA GLN A 126 -14.11 -2.16 -12.49
C GLN A 126 -14.55 -1.16 -11.43
N PRO A 127 -14.63 0.13 -11.75
CA PRO A 127 -15.13 1.13 -10.81
C PRO A 127 -16.55 0.80 -10.36
N GLY A 128 -16.82 1.02 -9.09
CA GLY A 128 -18.16 0.83 -8.53
C GLY A 128 -18.50 -0.59 -8.17
N THR A 129 -17.59 -1.54 -8.38
CA THR A 129 -17.90 -2.95 -8.12
C THR A 129 -17.08 -3.59 -7.03
N THR A 130 -16.07 -2.91 -6.50
CA THR A 130 -15.19 -3.53 -5.52
C THR A 130 -15.78 -3.47 -4.13
N LEU A 131 -15.42 -4.44 -3.30
CA LEU A 131 -15.88 -4.46 -1.92
C LEU A 131 -15.29 -3.29 -1.14
N GLU A 132 -14.08 -2.90 -1.49
CA GLU A 132 -13.42 -1.79 -0.84
C GLU A 132 -14.19 -0.49 -1.03
N GLU A 133 -14.66 -0.24 -2.26
CA GLU A 133 -15.47 0.95 -2.51
C GLU A 133 -16.78 0.90 -1.74
N LYS A 134 -17.37 -0.28 -1.66
CA LYS A 134 -18.66 -0.43 -0.97
C LYS A 134 -18.55 -0.28 0.52
N ALA A 135 -17.35 -0.37 1.08
CA ALA A 135 -17.16 -0.22 2.50
C ALA A 135 -17.33 1.23 2.97
N GLY A 136 -17.33 2.19 2.04
CA GLY A 136 -17.68 3.56 2.39
C GLY A 136 -16.66 4.30 3.24
N PHE A 137 -15.39 4.17 2.92
CA PHE A 137 -14.35 4.84 3.70
C PHE A 137 -14.38 6.34 3.47
N GLU A 138 -14.20 7.12 4.55
CA GLU A 138 -14.09 8.56 4.43
C GLU A 138 -12.71 8.97 3.98
N LYS A 139 -12.65 9.96 3.13
CA LYS A 139 -11.39 10.58 2.69
C LYS A 139 -10.44 9.63 1.99
N ILE A 140 -10.98 8.60 1.37
CA ILE A 140 -10.17 7.68 0.60
C ILE A 140 -10.65 7.76 -0.85
N THR A 141 -9.71 7.99 -1.75
CA THR A 141 -9.97 8.04 -3.17
C THR A 141 -9.67 6.66 -3.75
N PHE A 142 -10.58 6.15 -4.56
CA PHE A 142 -10.37 4.87 -5.21
C PHE A 142 -10.02 5.14 -6.67
N ALA A 143 -8.88 4.62 -7.10
CA ALA A 143 -8.39 4.79 -8.46
C ALA A 143 -8.17 3.43 -9.10
N PHE A 144 -8.13 3.40 -10.43
CA PHE A 144 -7.98 2.16 -11.16
C PHE A 144 -6.81 2.33 -12.12
N ALA A 145 -5.73 1.59 -11.83
CA ALA A 145 -4.55 1.63 -12.65
C ALA A 145 -4.73 0.66 -13.81
N ALA A 146 -4.39 1.09 -14.97
CA ALA A 146 -4.56 0.28 -16.15
C ALA A 146 -3.55 -0.85 -16.23
#